data_dc4a78a903364bf3e87898d06bad18a9
#
_entry.id   dc4a78a903364bf3e87898d06bad18a9
#
_cell.length_a   1.000
_cell.length_b   1.000
_cell.length_c   1.000
_cell.angle_alpha   90.00
_cell.angle_beta   90.00
_cell.angle_gamma   90.00
#
_symmetry.space_group_name_H-M   'P 1'
#
loop_
_entity.id
_entity.type
_entity.pdbx_description
1 polymer ?
#
loop_
_entity_poly.entity_id
_entity_poly.type
_entity_poly.pdbx_seq_one_letter_code
_entity_poly.pdbx_strand_id
1 'polypeptide(L)'
;ARLYTSIEWEARYAVVKKYQQLVNRLIGRDEVIPFRKLKIHWNQKSILPLELAGNLNPRQYARLIDGISPDSPLQISRQAIRHYPQGSMASHVLGYVGSGYKANLAGLSGEGLGTFEIKGKKGKEGIEVFFDSQLRGKDGSDIWRINPSGLRFDQVERIPAQKGSAIKLSLESSLQRVAEDSIL
;
A
#
# COMPACT_ATOMS: atom_id res chain seq x y z
N ALA A 1 19.61 -2.47 -32.00
CA ALA A 1 18.50 -2.81 -31.10
C ALA A 1 18.93 -2.95 -29.64
N ARG A 2 19.91 -3.81 -29.29
CA ARG A 2 20.33 -4.03 -27.87
C ARG A 2 20.89 -2.78 -27.19
N LEU A 3 21.64 -1.94 -27.92
CA LEU A 3 22.22 -0.70 -27.36
C LEU A 3 21.13 0.32 -26.98
N TYR A 4 20.15 0.51 -27.85
CA TYR A 4 19.00 1.41 -27.58
C TYR A 4 18.22 0.95 -26.33
N THR A 5 17.97 -0.34 -26.20
CA THR A 5 17.28 -0.89 -25.03
C THR A 5 18.07 -0.66 -23.73
N SER A 6 19.39 -0.73 -23.77
CA SER A 6 20.24 -0.45 -22.61
C SER A 6 20.16 1.01 -22.18
N ILE A 7 20.29 1.94 -23.13
CA ILE A 7 20.20 3.39 -22.88
C ILE A 7 18.84 3.79 -22.32
N GLU A 8 17.77 3.23 -22.85
CA GLU A 8 16.43 3.48 -22.33
C GLU A 8 16.27 3.04 -20.87
N TRP A 9 16.79 1.86 -20.51
CA TRP A 9 16.72 1.37 -19.14
C TRP A 9 17.58 2.20 -18.19
N GLU A 10 18.75 2.66 -18.62
CA GLU A 10 19.59 3.55 -17.83
C GLU A 10 18.91 4.89 -17.58
N ALA A 11 18.29 5.49 -18.62
CA ALA A 11 17.54 6.72 -18.48
C ALA A 11 16.34 6.57 -17.52
N ARG A 12 15.55 5.50 -17.66
CA ARG A 12 14.43 5.21 -16.75
C ARG A 12 14.90 5.06 -15.31
N TYR A 13 15.99 4.34 -15.10
CA TYR A 13 16.52 4.13 -13.76
C TYR A 13 17.11 5.42 -13.17
N ALA A 14 17.73 6.26 -13.98
CA ALA A 14 18.25 7.56 -13.55
C ALA A 14 17.11 8.47 -13.06
N VAL A 15 15.96 8.48 -13.76
CA VAL A 15 14.76 9.21 -13.31
C VAL A 15 14.24 8.69 -11.98
N VAL A 16 14.11 7.38 -11.82
CA VAL A 16 13.67 6.77 -10.55
C VAL A 16 14.64 7.11 -9.42
N LYS A 17 15.95 7.01 -9.65
CA LYS A 17 16.98 7.41 -8.67
C LYS A 17 16.85 8.88 -8.25
N LYS A 18 16.63 9.78 -9.20
CA LYS A 18 16.44 11.21 -8.91
C LYS A 18 15.29 11.43 -7.93
N TYR A 19 14.13 10.83 -8.20
CA TYR A 19 12.97 10.96 -7.33
C TYR A 19 13.15 10.21 -6.00
N GLN A 20 13.80 9.05 -6.01
CA GLN A 20 14.15 8.32 -4.79
C GLN A 20 15.06 9.15 -3.87
N GLN A 21 16.09 9.81 -4.42
CA GLN A 21 16.98 10.69 -3.66
C GLN A 21 16.23 11.89 -3.08
N LEU A 22 15.30 12.49 -3.85
CA LEU A 22 14.47 13.57 -3.34
C LEU A 22 13.61 13.11 -2.16
N VAL A 23 12.91 11.98 -2.31
CA VAL A 23 12.09 11.39 -1.25
C VAL A 23 12.95 11.08 -0.03
N ASN A 24 14.08 10.38 -0.20
CA ASN A 24 14.99 10.04 0.88
C ASN A 24 15.46 11.27 1.68
N ARG A 25 15.82 12.36 0.97
CA ARG A 25 16.22 13.62 1.61
C ARG A 25 15.10 14.19 2.47
N LEU A 26 13.86 14.20 1.97
CA LEU A 26 12.71 14.75 2.68
C LEU A 26 12.32 13.93 3.91
N ILE A 27 12.37 12.59 3.80
CA ILE A 27 11.94 11.69 4.88
C ILE A 27 13.08 11.28 5.83
N GLY A 28 14.33 11.61 5.50
CA GLY A 28 15.49 11.22 6.29
C GLY A 28 15.75 9.70 6.27
N ARG A 29 15.61 9.06 5.11
CA ARG A 29 15.92 7.64 4.89
C ARG A 29 16.94 7.50 3.78
N ASP A 30 17.52 6.31 3.65
CA ASP A 30 18.43 5.94 2.57
C ASP A 30 17.95 4.63 1.91
N GLU A 31 16.74 4.69 1.36
CA GLU A 31 16.16 3.54 0.66
C GLU A 31 16.64 3.54 -0.79
N VAL A 32 16.91 2.37 -1.33
CA VAL A 32 17.33 2.18 -2.73
C VAL A 32 16.39 1.20 -3.40
N ILE A 33 15.83 1.62 -4.54
CA ILE A 33 15.06 0.71 -5.39
C ILE A 33 16.05 -0.05 -6.29
N PRO A 34 16.16 -1.38 -6.16
CA PRO A 34 17.00 -2.16 -7.05
C PRO A 34 16.51 -2.08 -8.51
N PHE A 35 17.43 -2.02 -9.45
CA PHE A 35 17.13 -2.02 -10.88
C PHE A 35 16.20 -3.18 -11.29
N ARG A 36 16.38 -4.37 -10.68
CA ARG A 36 15.52 -5.53 -10.90
C ARG A 36 14.06 -5.25 -10.52
N LYS A 37 13.81 -4.55 -9.40
CA LYS A 37 12.45 -4.18 -8.95
C LYS A 37 11.78 -3.26 -9.97
N LEU A 38 12.51 -2.26 -10.47
CA LEU A 38 12.02 -1.38 -11.52
C LEU A 38 11.67 -2.16 -12.80
N LYS A 39 12.55 -3.05 -13.25
CA LYS A 39 12.35 -3.83 -14.48
C LYS A 39 11.11 -4.75 -14.38
N ILE A 40 10.92 -5.43 -13.25
CA ILE A 40 9.74 -6.26 -13.00
C ILE A 40 8.47 -5.41 -13.00
N HIS A 41 8.49 -4.27 -12.30
CA HIS A 41 7.35 -3.36 -12.23
C HIS A 41 6.98 -2.83 -13.62
N TRP A 42 7.96 -2.38 -14.40
CA TRP A 42 7.74 -1.87 -15.74
C TRP A 42 7.11 -2.91 -16.68
N ASN A 43 7.59 -4.13 -16.64
CA ASN A 43 7.09 -5.19 -17.51
C ASN A 43 5.70 -5.72 -17.12
N GLN A 44 5.34 -5.66 -15.85
CA GLN A 44 4.09 -6.24 -15.35
C GLN A 44 3.03 -5.20 -15.00
N LYS A 45 3.45 -3.98 -14.63
CA LYS A 45 2.58 -2.96 -14.01
C LYS A 45 2.94 -1.55 -14.45
N SER A 46 3.37 -1.35 -15.71
CA SER A 46 3.90 -0.07 -16.21
C SER A 46 2.98 1.13 -15.99
N ILE A 47 1.68 0.91 -15.95
CA ILE A 47 0.65 1.95 -15.78
C ILE A 47 0.41 2.27 -14.29
N LEU A 48 0.77 1.36 -13.39
CA LEU A 48 0.59 1.55 -11.96
C LEU A 48 1.76 2.30 -11.34
N PRO A 49 1.52 3.08 -10.27
CA PRO A 49 2.59 3.78 -9.56
C PRO A 49 3.64 2.83 -8.99
N LEU A 50 4.91 3.19 -9.12
CA LEU A 50 6.00 2.51 -8.45
C LEU A 50 6.16 3.05 -7.03
N GLU A 51 6.07 2.20 -6.03
CA GLU A 51 6.28 2.60 -4.64
C GLU A 51 7.76 2.92 -4.39
N LEU A 52 8.04 4.18 -4.03
CA LEU A 52 9.36 4.68 -3.69
C LEU A 52 9.65 4.56 -2.18
N ALA A 53 8.67 4.82 -1.34
CA ALA A 53 8.77 4.67 0.10
C ALA A 53 7.41 4.29 0.70
N GLY A 54 7.42 3.43 1.71
CA GLY A 54 6.22 3.04 2.43
C GLY A 54 6.29 3.39 3.92
N ASN A 55 5.16 3.22 4.63
CA ASN A 55 5.07 3.34 6.09
C ASN A 55 5.67 4.66 6.63
N LEU A 56 5.20 5.78 6.11
CA LEU A 56 5.63 7.11 6.53
C LEU A 56 5.03 7.47 7.89
N ASN A 57 5.85 7.96 8.80
CA ASN A 57 5.35 8.56 10.03
C ASN A 57 4.75 9.97 9.77
N PRO A 58 3.97 10.56 10.70
CA PRO A 58 3.33 11.87 10.49
C PRO A 58 4.30 13.00 10.12
N ARG A 59 5.50 13.01 10.69
CA ARG A 59 6.54 14.03 10.39
C ARG A 59 7.09 13.87 8.98
N GLN A 60 7.34 12.64 8.54
CA GLN A 60 7.79 12.33 7.18
C GLN A 60 6.71 12.68 6.16
N TYR A 61 5.47 12.36 6.46
CA TYR A 61 4.32 12.72 5.63
C TYR A 61 4.21 14.25 5.44
N ALA A 62 4.29 15.03 6.52
CA ALA A 62 4.25 16.49 6.45
C ALA A 62 5.40 17.04 5.59
N ARG A 63 6.64 16.58 5.81
CA ARG A 63 7.80 17.00 5.01
C ARG A 63 7.66 16.70 3.51
N LEU A 64 7.04 15.57 3.18
CA LEU A 64 6.78 15.23 1.77
C LEU A 64 5.74 16.15 1.15
N ILE A 65 4.64 16.45 1.85
CA ILE A 65 3.62 17.38 1.35
C ILE A 65 4.23 18.77 1.10
N ASP A 66 5.03 19.27 2.04
CA ASP A 66 5.65 20.61 1.93
C ASP A 66 6.78 20.64 0.89
N GLY A 67 7.50 19.53 0.70
CA GLY A 67 8.69 19.46 -0.14
C GLY A 67 8.47 18.97 -1.57
N ILE A 68 7.30 18.43 -1.89
CA ILE A 68 6.98 17.95 -3.24
C ILE A 68 6.25 19.06 -4.00
N SER A 69 6.78 19.44 -5.16
CA SER A 69 6.09 20.37 -6.05
C SER A 69 4.76 19.78 -6.53
N PRO A 70 3.69 20.59 -6.67
CA PRO A 70 2.42 20.15 -7.24
C PRO A 70 2.54 19.53 -8.65
N ASP A 71 3.51 20.00 -9.44
CA ASP A 71 3.77 19.49 -10.79
C ASP A 71 4.61 18.20 -10.82
N SER A 72 4.97 17.68 -9.62
CA SER A 72 5.77 16.46 -9.50
C SER A 72 4.94 15.23 -9.88
N PRO A 73 5.52 14.22 -10.56
CA PRO A 73 4.86 12.94 -10.79
C PRO A 73 4.73 12.08 -9.51
N LEU A 74 5.26 12.55 -8.38
CA LEU A 74 5.15 11.87 -7.10
C LEU A 74 3.73 11.97 -6.55
N GLN A 75 3.22 10.85 -6.06
CA GLN A 75 1.90 10.77 -5.46
C GLN A 75 2.00 10.20 -4.05
N ILE A 76 1.28 10.80 -3.12
CA ILE A 76 1.16 10.29 -1.76
C ILE A 76 -0.21 9.64 -1.62
N SER A 77 -0.24 8.35 -1.29
CA SER A 77 -1.46 7.61 -1.06
C SER A 77 -1.59 7.18 0.41
N ARG A 78 -2.81 7.20 0.92
CA ARG A 78 -3.12 6.67 2.25
C ARG A 78 -3.54 5.22 2.10
N GLN A 79 -3.09 4.39 3.03
CA GLN A 79 -3.48 2.99 3.11
C GLN A 79 -3.81 2.64 4.57
N ALA A 80 -4.92 1.96 4.78
CA ALA A 80 -5.22 1.40 6.10
C ALA A 80 -4.27 0.23 6.38
N ILE A 81 -3.61 0.26 7.52
CA ILE A 81 -2.78 -0.83 8.01
C ILE A 81 -3.35 -1.36 9.32
N ARG A 82 -3.27 -2.69 9.51
CA ARG A 82 -3.63 -3.28 10.79
C ARG A 82 -2.53 -2.98 11.80
N HIS A 83 -2.91 -2.47 12.95
CA HIS A 83 -2.03 -2.19 14.07
C HIS A 83 -2.44 -3.06 15.26
N TYR A 84 -1.46 -3.70 15.88
CA TYR A 84 -1.63 -4.54 17.07
C TYR A 84 -0.96 -3.84 18.26
N PRO A 85 -1.71 -3.07 19.08
CA PRO A 85 -1.13 -2.23 20.13
C PRO A 85 -0.38 -3.01 21.21
N GLN A 86 -0.76 -4.26 21.42
CA GLN A 86 -0.18 -5.14 22.42
C GLN A 86 0.88 -6.12 21.85
N GLY A 87 1.35 -5.87 20.63
CA GLY A 87 2.38 -6.68 19.98
C GLY A 87 1.92 -8.11 19.72
N SER A 88 2.66 -9.09 20.28
CA SER A 88 2.42 -10.53 20.10
C SER A 88 1.36 -11.12 21.02
N MET A 89 0.81 -10.34 21.97
CA MET A 89 -0.16 -10.85 22.94
C MET A 89 -1.38 -11.47 22.26
N ALA A 90 -1.74 -12.67 22.64
CA ALA A 90 -2.81 -13.49 22.09
C ALA A 90 -2.73 -13.68 20.55
N SER A 91 -1.55 -13.60 19.97
CA SER A 91 -1.34 -13.68 18.51
C SER A 91 -1.93 -14.93 17.88
N HIS A 92 -1.87 -16.07 18.59
CA HIS A 92 -2.45 -17.36 18.18
C HIS A 92 -3.98 -17.34 18.10
N VAL A 93 -4.65 -16.46 18.87
CA VAL A 93 -6.11 -16.29 18.85
C VAL A 93 -6.48 -15.18 17.85
N LEU A 94 -5.81 -14.03 17.94
CA LEU A 94 -6.09 -12.87 17.07
C LEU A 94 -5.77 -13.17 15.61
N GLY A 95 -4.66 -13.86 15.37
CA GLY A 95 -4.17 -14.10 14.03
C GLY A 95 -3.54 -12.86 13.39
N TYR A 96 -3.44 -12.86 12.08
CA TYR A 96 -2.82 -11.77 11.33
C TYR A 96 -3.48 -11.53 9.97
N VAL A 97 -3.20 -10.39 9.37
CA VAL A 97 -3.66 -10.03 8.02
C VAL A 97 -2.50 -10.11 7.02
N GLY A 98 -2.81 -10.50 5.80
CA GLY A 98 -1.82 -10.62 4.73
C GLY A 98 -2.35 -10.19 3.38
N SER A 99 -1.47 -10.22 2.36
CA SER A 99 -1.81 -9.96 0.97
C SER A 99 -2.69 -11.07 0.38
N GLY A 100 -3.24 -10.85 -0.81
CA GLY A 100 -4.06 -11.83 -1.53
C GLY A 100 -5.57 -11.62 -1.40
N TYR A 101 -5.96 -10.42 -1.02
CA TYR A 101 -7.35 -9.99 -1.16
C TYR A 101 -7.69 -9.78 -2.64
N LYS A 102 -8.84 -10.25 -3.06
CA LYS A 102 -9.42 -9.97 -4.38
C LYS A 102 -10.56 -8.97 -4.18
N ALA A 103 -10.41 -7.75 -4.68
CA ALA A 103 -11.49 -6.78 -4.66
C ALA A 103 -12.62 -7.21 -5.61
N ASN A 104 -13.86 -6.87 -5.24
CA ASN A 104 -14.97 -6.96 -6.18
C ASN A 104 -14.95 -5.71 -7.06
N LEU A 105 -14.69 -5.91 -8.36
CA LEU A 105 -14.63 -4.85 -9.35
C LEU A 105 -15.94 -4.69 -10.11
N ALA A 106 -16.92 -5.54 -9.85
CA ALA A 106 -18.20 -5.52 -10.56
C ALA A 106 -18.91 -4.17 -10.37
N GLY A 107 -19.33 -3.58 -11.48
CA GLY A 107 -20.05 -2.31 -11.50
C GLY A 107 -19.18 -1.05 -11.37
N LEU A 108 -17.85 -1.18 -11.34
CA LEU A 108 -16.96 -0.02 -11.40
C LEU A 108 -16.84 0.52 -12.83
N SER A 109 -16.76 1.85 -12.96
CA SER A 109 -16.56 2.49 -14.26
C SER A 109 -15.28 1.99 -14.93
N GLY A 110 -15.41 1.44 -16.15
CA GLY A 110 -14.28 0.92 -16.91
C GLY A 110 -13.77 -0.46 -16.45
N GLU A 111 -14.57 -1.25 -15.79
CA GLU A 111 -14.23 -2.60 -15.27
C GLU A 111 -13.48 -3.48 -16.30
N GLY A 112 -13.91 -3.49 -17.55
CA GLY A 112 -13.32 -4.31 -18.61
C GLY A 112 -12.08 -3.69 -19.29
N LEU A 113 -11.76 -2.42 -19.01
CA LEU A 113 -10.70 -1.65 -19.69
C LEU A 113 -9.57 -1.22 -18.73
N GLY A 114 -9.75 -1.46 -17.43
CA GLY A 114 -8.89 -0.92 -16.40
C GLY A 114 -7.74 -1.83 -16.01
N THR A 115 -6.63 -1.22 -15.65
CA THR A 115 -5.59 -1.85 -14.83
C THR A 115 -5.76 -1.38 -13.41
N PHE A 116 -5.77 -2.28 -12.44
CA PHE A 116 -6.02 -1.95 -11.05
C PHE A 116 -4.94 -2.49 -10.11
N GLU A 117 -4.74 -1.79 -9.01
CA GLU A 117 -3.91 -2.20 -7.90
C GLU A 117 -4.79 -2.39 -6.65
N ILE A 118 -4.77 -3.59 -6.10
CA ILE A 118 -5.48 -3.91 -4.86
C ILE A 118 -4.53 -3.69 -3.69
N LYS A 119 -4.84 -2.71 -2.85
CA LYS A 119 -4.06 -2.38 -1.63
C LYS A 119 -4.63 -3.01 -0.36
N GLY A 120 -5.77 -3.68 -0.45
CA GLY A 120 -6.43 -4.34 0.68
C GLY A 120 -5.64 -5.53 1.22
N LYS A 121 -5.83 -5.78 2.51
CA LYS A 121 -5.34 -6.97 3.19
C LYS A 121 -6.51 -7.83 3.62
N LYS A 122 -6.27 -9.14 3.76
CA LYS A 122 -7.26 -10.13 4.20
C LYS A 122 -6.75 -10.85 5.43
N GLY A 123 -7.65 -11.16 6.35
CA GLY A 123 -7.35 -12.05 7.48
C GLY A 123 -6.82 -13.39 6.99
N LYS A 124 -5.78 -13.90 7.61
CA LYS A 124 -5.13 -15.18 7.27
C LYS A 124 -5.37 -16.24 8.30
N GLU A 125 -5.38 -15.86 9.55
CA GLU A 125 -5.55 -16.78 10.69
C GLU A 125 -6.39 -16.16 11.79
N GLY A 126 -6.85 -16.98 12.72
CA GLY A 126 -7.53 -16.60 13.95
C GLY A 126 -8.80 -15.77 13.73
N ILE A 127 -9.04 -14.85 14.65
CA ILE A 127 -10.18 -13.93 14.62
C ILE A 127 -10.15 -13.03 13.38
N GLU A 128 -8.96 -12.65 12.90
CA GLU A 128 -8.81 -11.83 11.71
C GLU A 128 -9.38 -12.51 10.46
N VAL A 129 -9.26 -13.83 10.31
CA VAL A 129 -9.86 -14.54 9.19
C VAL A 129 -11.34 -14.82 9.42
N PHE A 130 -11.72 -15.20 10.63
CA PHE A 130 -13.10 -15.59 10.94
C PHE A 130 -14.07 -14.40 10.80
N PHE A 131 -13.66 -13.23 11.26
CA PHE A 131 -14.46 -12.01 11.21
C PHE A 131 -13.97 -11.02 10.13
N ASP A 132 -13.22 -11.48 9.12
CA ASP A 132 -12.64 -10.62 8.09
C ASP A 132 -13.68 -9.70 7.43
N SER A 133 -14.85 -10.21 7.11
CA SER A 133 -15.93 -9.43 6.48
C SER A 133 -16.44 -8.27 7.34
N GLN A 134 -16.47 -8.45 8.65
CA GLN A 134 -16.91 -7.42 9.59
C GLN A 134 -15.79 -6.42 9.89
N LEU A 135 -14.59 -6.91 10.15
CA LEU A 135 -13.43 -6.10 10.52
C LEU A 135 -12.91 -5.24 9.38
N ARG A 136 -12.94 -5.74 8.14
CA ARG A 136 -12.45 -5.04 6.97
C ARG A 136 -13.33 -3.89 6.53
N GLY A 137 -14.67 -4.01 6.67
CA GLY A 137 -15.63 -3.05 6.16
C GLY A 137 -15.81 -3.13 4.65
N LYS A 138 -16.07 -1.98 4.01
CA LYS A 138 -16.22 -1.90 2.56
C LYS A 138 -15.04 -1.14 1.95
N ASP A 139 -14.52 -1.69 0.88
CA ASP A 139 -13.41 -1.08 0.14
C ASP A 139 -13.87 0.20 -0.56
N GLY A 140 -12.99 1.18 -0.61
CA GLY A 140 -13.13 2.32 -1.49
C GLY A 140 -12.39 2.09 -2.80
N SER A 141 -12.70 2.91 -3.80
CA SER A 141 -11.99 2.91 -5.09
C SER A 141 -11.75 4.32 -5.59
N ASP A 142 -10.60 4.53 -6.22
CA ASP A 142 -10.26 5.74 -6.95
C ASP A 142 -10.02 5.36 -8.42
N ILE A 143 -10.86 5.85 -9.33
CA ILE A 143 -10.79 5.57 -10.76
C ILE A 143 -10.23 6.79 -11.48
N TRP A 144 -9.15 6.59 -12.21
CA TRP A 144 -8.43 7.65 -12.91
C TRP A 144 -8.32 7.38 -14.41
N ARG A 145 -8.46 8.43 -15.20
CA ARG A 145 -7.99 8.39 -16.59
C ARG A 145 -6.50 8.61 -16.62
N ILE A 146 -5.82 7.81 -17.41
CA ILE A 146 -4.39 7.88 -17.62
C ILE A 146 -4.10 8.02 -19.11
N ASN A 147 -3.03 8.75 -19.45
CA ASN A 147 -2.53 8.78 -20.82
C ASN A 147 -1.68 7.52 -21.11
N PRO A 148 -1.31 7.27 -22.38
CA PRO A 148 -0.44 6.14 -22.73
C PRO A 148 0.92 6.11 -22.03
N SER A 149 1.38 7.27 -21.52
CA SER A 149 2.62 7.37 -20.72
C SER A 149 2.42 7.06 -19.25
N GLY A 150 1.19 6.71 -18.80
CA GLY A 150 0.87 6.37 -17.41
C GLY A 150 0.62 7.58 -16.50
N LEU A 151 0.58 8.81 -17.05
CA LEU A 151 0.26 10.00 -16.27
C LEU A 151 -1.24 10.07 -16.01
N ARG A 152 -1.63 10.22 -14.76
CA ARG A 152 -3.01 10.46 -14.33
C ARG A 152 -3.38 11.92 -14.60
N PHE A 153 -4.48 12.17 -15.28
CA PHE A 153 -4.92 13.53 -15.59
C PHE A 153 -6.36 13.85 -15.17
N ASP A 154 -7.21 12.84 -14.96
CA ASP A 154 -8.59 13.06 -14.59
C ASP A 154 -9.08 11.97 -13.64
N GLN A 155 -9.74 12.37 -12.55
CA GLN A 155 -10.38 11.46 -11.62
C GLN A 155 -11.83 11.26 -12.03
N VAL A 156 -12.14 10.09 -12.57
CA VAL A 156 -13.47 9.75 -13.09
C VAL A 156 -14.46 9.51 -11.96
N GLU A 157 -14.03 8.74 -10.94
CA GLU A 157 -14.90 8.33 -9.85
C GLU A 157 -14.08 8.12 -8.58
N ARG A 158 -14.69 8.44 -7.44
CA ARG A 158 -14.15 8.14 -6.13
C ARG A 158 -15.24 7.58 -5.24
N ILE A 159 -15.05 6.34 -4.79
CA ILE A 159 -15.91 5.69 -3.80
C ILE A 159 -15.15 5.66 -2.47
N PRO A 160 -15.63 6.34 -1.42
CA PRO A 160 -14.93 6.33 -0.15
C PRO A 160 -15.04 4.97 0.54
N ALA A 161 -13.94 4.52 1.16
CA ALA A 161 -13.93 3.32 1.97
C ALA A 161 -14.80 3.51 3.22
N GLN A 162 -15.50 2.45 3.63
CA GLN A 162 -16.28 2.42 4.86
C GLN A 162 -15.59 1.56 5.91
N LYS A 163 -15.43 2.11 7.11
CA LYS A 163 -14.80 1.40 8.23
C LYS A 163 -15.62 0.16 8.62
N GLY A 164 -14.93 -0.91 8.93
CA GLY A 164 -15.56 -2.12 9.51
C GLY A 164 -16.05 -1.91 10.94
N SER A 165 -16.76 -2.91 11.44
CA SER A 165 -17.30 -2.94 12.78
C SER A 165 -16.29 -3.45 13.80
N ALA A 166 -16.32 -2.91 15.01
CA ALA A 166 -15.54 -3.43 16.12
C ALA A 166 -16.12 -4.74 16.65
N ILE A 167 -15.24 -5.64 17.07
CA ILE A 167 -15.60 -6.90 17.69
C ILE A 167 -15.10 -6.89 19.13
N LYS A 168 -15.98 -7.20 20.06
CA LYS A 168 -15.63 -7.34 21.48
C LYS A 168 -15.38 -8.82 21.78
N LEU A 169 -14.21 -9.11 22.30
CA LEU A 169 -13.82 -10.44 22.72
C LEU A 169 -14.01 -10.60 24.22
N SER A 170 -14.21 -11.84 24.68
CA SER A 170 -14.24 -12.21 26.08
C SER A 170 -12.85 -12.40 26.70
N LEU A 171 -11.79 -12.18 25.91
CA LEU A 171 -10.42 -12.25 26.43
C LEU A 171 -10.12 -11.04 27.31
N GLU A 172 -9.64 -11.31 28.51
CA GLU A 172 -9.13 -10.29 29.40
C GLU A 172 -7.62 -10.13 29.24
N SER A 173 -7.19 -8.94 28.83
CA SER A 173 -5.79 -8.70 28.47
C SER A 173 -4.81 -8.84 29.64
N SER A 174 -5.26 -8.52 30.86
CA SER A 174 -4.45 -8.69 32.07
C SER A 174 -4.19 -10.17 32.36
N LEU A 175 -5.23 -11.00 32.32
CA LEU A 175 -5.12 -12.43 32.53
C LEU A 175 -4.30 -13.12 31.44
N GLN A 176 -4.51 -12.73 30.19
CA GLN A 176 -3.75 -13.24 29.03
C GLN A 176 -2.24 -12.97 29.19
N ARG A 177 -1.87 -11.77 29.62
CA ARG A 177 -0.47 -11.42 29.86
C ARG A 177 0.16 -12.28 30.94
N VAL A 178 -0.51 -12.45 32.09
CA VAL A 178 -0.01 -13.31 33.19
C VAL A 178 0.17 -14.75 32.70
N ALA A 179 -0.77 -15.26 31.91
CA ALA A 179 -0.68 -16.60 31.37
C ALA A 179 0.53 -16.77 30.43
N GLU A 180 0.76 -15.82 29.53
CA GLU A 180 1.91 -15.87 28.63
C GLU A 180 3.25 -15.72 29.33
N ASP A 181 3.36 -14.81 30.30
CA ASP A 181 4.56 -14.61 31.11
C ASP A 181 4.89 -15.84 31.99
N SER A 182 3.88 -16.69 32.29
CA SER A 182 4.07 -17.92 33.08
C SER A 182 4.56 -19.12 32.28
N ILE A 183 4.48 -19.03 30.94
CA ILE A 183 4.87 -20.11 30.03
C ILE A 183 6.29 -19.89 29.47
N LEU A 184 6.77 -18.65 29.49
CA LEU A 184 8.10 -18.25 29.04
C LEU A 184 9.15 -18.44 30.12
#